data_2d691b587fb94857daf5c90e40fa0922
#
_entry.id   2d691b587fb94857daf5c90e40fa0922
#
_cell.length_a   1.000
_cell.length_b   1.000
_cell.length_c   1.000
_cell.angle_alpha   90.00
_cell.angle_beta   90.00
_cell.angle_gamma   90.00
#
_symmetry.space_group_name_H-M   'P 1'
#
loop_
_entity.id
_entity.type
_entity.pdbx_description
1 polymer ?
#
loop_
_entity_poly.entity_id
_entity_poly.type
_entity_poly.pdbx_seq_one_letter_code
_entity_poly.pdbx_strand_id
1 'polypeptide(L)'
;IKVLTSQKGPDFSPKVSPNGKKIAFLGFKDNVQTHQNRVLYLMNSSGKNRTTISGNFDNSISNIVWDSLGNGLYFTYDEKGNSKVAYISLNGKVTKLADNLGGTTIGRPYASGSFSVAKNGTIVYTHTRPEYPSELAVIKDKKSSKLITNLNEDLLSRKVLGKTEEVWYTSSFDGRKIQGWLVKPPFYDSRKKYPLL
;
A
#
# COMPACT_ATOMS: atom_id res chain seq x y z
N ILE A 1 -32.40 -7.53 -9.10
CA ILE A 1 -31.17 -6.80 -8.62
C ILE A 1 -31.65 -5.77 -7.61
N LYS A 2 -30.96 -5.72 -6.45
CA LYS A 2 -31.23 -4.74 -5.37
C LYS A 2 -29.99 -3.89 -5.14
N VAL A 3 -30.14 -2.57 -5.16
CA VAL A 3 -29.09 -1.63 -4.77
C VAL A 3 -28.95 -1.64 -3.25
N LEU A 4 -27.71 -1.78 -2.76
CA LEU A 4 -27.40 -1.88 -1.33
C LEU A 4 -26.86 -0.58 -0.72
N THR A 5 -26.37 0.36 -1.54
CA THR A 5 -25.80 1.64 -1.10
C THR A 5 -26.49 2.81 -1.80
N SER A 6 -26.59 3.96 -1.15
CA SER A 6 -27.26 5.15 -1.66
C SER A 6 -26.55 6.45 -1.29
N GLN A 7 -25.27 6.38 -0.85
CA GLN A 7 -24.53 7.62 -0.57
C GLN A 7 -24.21 8.39 -1.85
N LYS A 8 -24.08 9.70 -1.76
CA LYS A 8 -23.46 10.50 -2.79
C LYS A 8 -21.95 10.24 -2.78
N GLY A 9 -21.42 9.68 -3.86
CA GLY A 9 -20.02 9.30 -4.02
C GLY A 9 -19.87 7.86 -4.49
N PRO A 10 -18.66 7.46 -4.89
CA PRO A 10 -18.42 6.12 -5.38
C PRO A 10 -18.38 5.07 -4.25
N ASP A 11 -18.98 3.92 -4.52
CA ASP A 11 -18.81 2.68 -3.75
C ASP A 11 -18.31 1.61 -4.72
N PHE A 12 -17.18 0.95 -4.39
CA PHE A 12 -16.50 0.03 -5.29
C PHE A 12 -15.74 -1.08 -4.55
N SER A 13 -15.17 -2.03 -5.30
CA SER A 13 -14.38 -3.17 -4.77
C SER A 13 -15.08 -3.95 -3.67
N PRO A 14 -16.35 -4.39 -3.83
CA PRO A 14 -17.04 -5.17 -2.81
C PRO A 14 -16.38 -6.54 -2.61
N LYS A 15 -16.28 -6.97 -1.36
CA LYS A 15 -15.77 -8.28 -0.95
C LYS A 15 -16.67 -8.87 0.12
N VAL A 16 -17.25 -10.03 -0.17
CA VAL A 16 -18.07 -10.79 0.80
C VAL A 16 -17.14 -11.49 1.79
N SER A 17 -17.50 -11.47 3.07
CA SER A 17 -16.76 -12.20 4.11
C SER A 17 -16.83 -13.71 3.91
N PRO A 18 -15.86 -14.51 4.42
CA PRO A 18 -15.82 -15.96 4.25
C PRO A 18 -17.09 -16.70 4.68
N ASN A 19 -17.79 -16.17 5.68
CA ASN A 19 -19.05 -16.73 6.18
C ASN A 19 -20.32 -16.18 5.49
N GLY A 20 -20.16 -15.32 4.46
CA GLY A 20 -21.27 -14.73 3.70
C GLY A 20 -22.10 -13.67 4.42
N LYS A 21 -21.80 -13.34 5.69
CA LYS A 21 -22.66 -12.49 6.53
C LYS A 21 -22.37 -10.98 6.39
N LYS A 22 -21.16 -10.60 5.92
CA LYS A 22 -20.73 -9.21 5.79
C LYS A 22 -20.23 -8.92 4.39
N ILE A 23 -20.34 -7.65 4.00
CA ILE A 23 -19.75 -7.11 2.78
C ILE A 23 -18.82 -5.97 3.21
N ALA A 24 -17.55 -6.06 2.81
CA ALA A 24 -16.59 -4.96 2.89
C ALA A 24 -16.53 -4.29 1.52
N PHE A 25 -16.40 -2.97 1.48
CA PHE A 25 -16.25 -2.22 0.24
C PHE A 25 -15.51 -0.91 0.47
N LEU A 26 -14.95 -0.37 -0.57
CA LEU A 26 -14.26 0.91 -0.56
C LEU A 26 -15.18 2.01 -1.11
N GLY A 27 -14.97 3.22 -0.64
CA GLY A 27 -15.72 4.37 -1.13
C GLY A 27 -15.37 5.62 -0.35
N PHE A 28 -16.06 6.71 -0.68
CA PHE A 28 -16.04 7.95 0.10
C PHE A 28 -17.33 8.74 -0.16
N LYS A 29 -17.72 9.57 0.81
CA LYS A 29 -18.77 10.56 0.59
C LYS A 29 -18.19 11.69 -0.26
N ASP A 30 -18.79 11.98 -1.38
CA ASP A 30 -18.33 13.05 -2.26
C ASP A 30 -18.60 14.43 -1.62
N ASN A 31 -17.51 15.11 -1.23
CA ASN A 31 -17.50 16.47 -0.70
C ASN A 31 -17.07 17.51 -1.77
N VAL A 32 -17.07 17.11 -3.06
CA VAL A 32 -16.65 17.98 -4.18
C VAL A 32 -15.21 18.49 -4.01
N GLN A 33 -14.31 17.62 -3.55
CA GLN A 33 -12.89 17.93 -3.42
C GLN A 33 -12.08 17.22 -4.51
N THR A 34 -10.97 17.83 -4.92
CA THR A 34 -10.07 17.26 -5.95
C THR A 34 -9.42 15.94 -5.51
N HIS A 35 -9.26 15.74 -4.20
CA HIS A 35 -8.77 14.50 -3.60
C HIS A 35 -9.54 14.16 -2.34
N GLN A 36 -9.97 12.91 -2.23
CA GLN A 36 -10.60 12.37 -1.03
C GLN A 36 -10.09 10.95 -0.77
N ASN A 37 -9.77 10.66 0.50
CA ASN A 37 -9.32 9.33 0.88
C ASN A 37 -10.41 8.28 0.71
N ARG A 38 -10.05 7.15 0.12
CA ARG A 38 -10.90 5.96 0.06
C ARG A 38 -10.92 5.28 1.42
N VAL A 39 -12.09 5.17 2.01
CA VAL A 39 -12.29 4.54 3.31
C VAL A 39 -12.89 3.14 3.17
N LEU A 40 -12.69 2.30 4.16
CA LEU A 40 -13.21 0.95 4.21
C LEU A 40 -14.50 0.90 5.01
N TYR A 41 -15.56 0.50 4.34
CA TYR A 41 -16.88 0.30 4.91
C TYR A 41 -17.18 -1.18 5.12
N LEU A 42 -18.00 -1.46 6.14
CA LEU A 42 -18.65 -2.75 6.35
C LEU A 42 -20.16 -2.56 6.37
N MET A 43 -20.88 -3.54 5.87
CA MET A 43 -22.31 -3.72 6.06
C MET A 43 -22.64 -5.21 6.19
N ASN A 44 -23.84 -5.55 6.64
CA ASN A 44 -24.30 -6.95 6.53
C ASN A 44 -24.69 -7.29 5.08
N SER A 45 -24.85 -8.57 4.79
CA SER A 45 -25.20 -9.05 3.42
C SER A 45 -26.56 -8.55 2.92
N SER A 46 -27.43 -8.04 3.79
CA SER A 46 -28.70 -7.42 3.40
C SER A 46 -28.59 -5.92 3.06
N GLY A 47 -27.38 -5.31 3.20
CA GLY A 47 -27.13 -3.89 2.98
C GLY A 47 -27.42 -3.00 4.19
N LYS A 48 -27.75 -3.58 5.37
CA LYS A 48 -28.00 -2.82 6.59
C LYS A 48 -26.74 -2.72 7.46
N ASN A 49 -26.79 -1.87 8.50
CA ASN A 49 -25.71 -1.70 9.50
C ASN A 49 -24.39 -1.30 8.87
N ARG A 50 -24.42 -0.34 7.95
CA ARG A 50 -23.21 0.23 7.35
C ARG A 50 -22.40 0.98 8.41
N THR A 51 -21.12 0.66 8.50
CA THR A 51 -20.15 1.33 9.39
C THR A 51 -18.84 1.56 8.64
N THR A 52 -18.09 2.56 9.07
CA THR A 52 -16.71 2.80 8.60
C THR A 52 -15.74 2.21 9.62
N ILE A 53 -14.88 1.29 9.21
CA ILE A 53 -13.88 0.70 10.11
C ILE A 53 -12.50 1.34 10.01
N SER A 54 -12.24 2.11 8.98
CA SER A 54 -10.97 2.81 8.76
C SER A 54 -11.04 4.31 9.07
N GLY A 55 -12.00 4.76 9.87
CA GLY A 55 -12.29 6.19 10.04
C GLY A 55 -11.12 7.07 10.50
N ASN A 56 -10.19 6.49 11.28
CA ASN A 56 -9.00 7.21 11.79
C ASN A 56 -7.73 6.93 10.99
N PHE A 57 -7.85 6.25 9.86
CA PHE A 57 -6.71 5.94 8.99
C PHE A 57 -6.63 6.95 7.86
N ASP A 58 -5.67 7.88 7.95
CA ASP A 58 -5.53 9.03 7.05
C ASP A 58 -4.75 8.69 5.76
N ASN A 59 -5.04 7.54 5.15
CA ASN A 59 -4.53 7.16 3.84
C ASN A 59 -5.60 6.43 3.05
N SER A 60 -5.55 6.54 1.72
CA SER A 60 -6.44 5.82 0.82
C SER A 60 -6.20 4.32 0.87
N ILE A 61 -7.24 3.55 1.16
CA ILE A 61 -7.20 2.07 1.17
C ILE A 61 -7.44 1.52 -0.24
N SER A 62 -6.71 0.45 -0.58
CA SER A 62 -6.83 -0.29 -1.84
C SER A 62 -6.69 -1.79 -1.62
N ASN A 63 -7.07 -2.59 -2.62
CA ASN A 63 -6.79 -4.04 -2.69
C ASN A 63 -7.17 -4.82 -1.43
N ILE A 64 -8.42 -4.69 -0.98
CA ILE A 64 -8.91 -5.35 0.23
C ILE A 64 -9.10 -6.85 0.03
N VAL A 65 -8.64 -7.64 1.01
CA VAL A 65 -8.76 -9.10 1.07
C VAL A 65 -9.16 -9.51 2.48
N TRP A 66 -10.26 -10.25 2.64
CA TRP A 66 -10.65 -10.81 3.94
C TRP A 66 -9.60 -11.81 4.46
N ASP A 67 -9.39 -11.84 5.76
CA ASP A 67 -8.76 -12.99 6.38
C ASP A 67 -9.70 -14.20 6.34
N SER A 68 -9.14 -15.39 6.50
CA SER A 68 -9.90 -16.65 6.36
C SER A 68 -10.99 -16.85 7.41
N LEU A 69 -10.90 -16.16 8.55
CA LEU A 69 -11.84 -16.25 9.66
C LEU A 69 -12.89 -15.12 9.62
N GLY A 70 -12.71 -14.10 8.78
CA GLY A 70 -13.60 -12.94 8.72
C GLY A 70 -13.45 -11.98 9.90
N ASN A 71 -12.30 -11.98 10.59
CA ASN A 71 -11.99 -11.11 11.73
C ASN A 71 -11.39 -9.76 11.32
N GLY A 72 -11.02 -9.61 10.05
CA GLY A 72 -10.46 -8.39 9.50
C GLY A 72 -10.08 -8.53 8.04
N LEU A 73 -9.42 -7.51 7.52
CA LEU A 73 -9.00 -7.44 6.11
C LEU A 73 -7.54 -7.03 5.99
N TYR A 74 -6.86 -7.64 5.04
CA TYR A 74 -5.60 -7.16 4.51
C TYR A 74 -5.88 -6.12 3.42
N PHE A 75 -5.01 -5.12 3.30
CA PHE A 75 -5.16 -4.07 2.31
C PHE A 75 -3.82 -3.43 1.95
N THR A 76 -3.79 -2.69 0.86
CA THR A 76 -2.66 -1.84 0.49
C THR A 76 -3.00 -0.36 0.67
N TYR A 77 -1.97 0.45 0.92
CA TYR A 77 -2.03 1.90 1.00
C TYR A 77 -0.68 2.51 0.69
N ASP A 78 -0.67 3.80 0.35
CA ASP A 78 0.57 4.55 0.11
C ASP A 78 0.84 5.49 1.29
N GLU A 79 2.06 5.48 1.78
CA GLU A 79 2.52 6.37 2.85
C GLU A 79 3.97 6.77 2.59
N LYS A 80 4.24 8.08 2.56
CA LYS A 80 5.58 8.63 2.39
C LYS A 80 6.32 8.04 1.18
N GLY A 81 5.67 8.07 0.02
CA GLY A 81 6.24 7.58 -1.24
C GLY A 81 6.41 6.06 -1.36
N ASN A 82 5.97 5.28 -0.38
CA ASN A 82 6.05 3.82 -0.40
C ASN A 82 4.66 3.19 -0.37
N SER A 83 4.44 2.19 -1.21
CA SER A 83 3.27 1.31 -1.11
C SER A 83 3.50 0.24 -0.05
N LYS A 84 2.47 -0.02 0.76
CA LYS A 84 2.54 -0.85 1.96
C LYS A 84 1.39 -1.84 2.03
N VAL A 85 1.60 -2.92 2.78
CA VAL A 85 0.55 -3.88 3.14
C VAL A 85 0.26 -3.76 4.63
N ALA A 86 -1.01 -3.70 4.98
CA ALA A 86 -1.47 -3.71 6.36
C ALA A 86 -2.66 -4.64 6.56
N TYR A 87 -2.98 -4.90 7.81
CA TYR A 87 -4.17 -5.58 8.27
C TYR A 87 -5.01 -4.65 9.13
N ILE A 88 -6.32 -4.64 8.94
CA ILE A 88 -7.26 -3.94 9.80
C ILE A 88 -8.26 -4.93 10.39
N SER A 89 -8.39 -4.94 11.70
CA SER A 89 -9.40 -5.72 12.40
C SER A 89 -10.77 -5.04 12.32
N LEU A 90 -11.85 -5.78 12.59
CA LEU A 90 -13.21 -5.23 12.53
C LEU A 90 -13.48 -4.08 13.51
N ASN A 91 -12.66 -3.93 14.54
CA ASN A 91 -12.71 -2.80 15.47
C ASN A 91 -11.85 -1.59 15.07
N GLY A 92 -11.27 -1.62 13.84
CA GLY A 92 -10.51 -0.50 13.28
C GLY A 92 -9.02 -0.45 13.66
N LYS A 93 -8.49 -1.45 14.39
CA LYS A 93 -7.06 -1.49 14.72
C LYS A 93 -6.25 -1.88 13.49
N VAL A 94 -5.37 -0.97 13.04
CA VAL A 94 -4.45 -1.19 11.92
C VAL A 94 -3.12 -1.76 12.41
N THR A 95 -2.62 -2.78 11.71
CA THR A 95 -1.28 -3.36 11.91
C THR A 95 -0.53 -3.31 10.59
N LYS A 96 0.57 -2.57 10.54
CA LYS A 96 1.47 -2.51 9.36
C LYS A 96 2.22 -3.83 9.24
N LEU A 97 2.33 -4.37 8.03
CA LEU A 97 2.89 -5.71 7.78
C LEU A 97 4.10 -5.68 6.86
N ALA A 98 4.05 -4.89 5.78
CA ALA A 98 5.13 -4.77 4.81
C ALA A 98 5.24 -3.36 4.27
N ASP A 99 6.48 -2.97 3.98
CA ASP A 99 6.85 -1.80 3.19
C ASP A 99 7.36 -2.25 1.80
N ASN A 100 7.56 -1.29 0.90
CA ASN A 100 8.22 -1.49 -0.38
C ASN A 100 7.50 -2.50 -1.30
N LEU A 101 6.16 -2.46 -1.31
CA LEU A 101 5.36 -3.16 -2.29
C LEU A 101 5.48 -2.44 -3.64
N GLY A 102 5.77 -3.14 -4.73
CA GLY A 102 5.82 -2.52 -6.05
C GLY A 102 6.62 -3.28 -7.08
N GLY A 103 7.04 -2.58 -8.13
CA GLY A 103 8.00 -3.05 -9.12
C GLY A 103 7.47 -4.02 -10.16
N THR A 104 6.15 -4.13 -10.35
CA THR A 104 5.55 -5.08 -11.30
C THR A 104 5.23 -4.47 -12.67
N THR A 105 5.49 -3.19 -12.88
CA THR A 105 5.27 -2.52 -14.17
C THR A 105 6.57 -1.99 -14.76
N ILE A 106 6.72 -2.17 -16.07
CA ILE A 106 7.78 -1.53 -16.87
C ILE A 106 7.34 -0.08 -17.15
N GLY A 107 8.25 0.87 -16.97
CA GLY A 107 7.99 2.30 -17.20
C GLY A 107 7.44 3.08 -16.02
N ARG A 108 6.78 2.41 -15.06
CA ARG A 108 6.36 2.99 -13.77
C ARG A 108 6.64 2.01 -12.64
N PRO A 109 7.91 1.70 -12.34
CA PRO A 109 8.26 0.65 -11.37
C PRO A 109 7.87 1.00 -9.93
N TYR A 110 7.60 2.26 -9.64
CA TYR A 110 7.07 2.76 -8.37
C TYR A 110 5.56 2.55 -8.21
N ALA A 111 4.86 2.31 -9.30
CA ALA A 111 3.42 2.04 -9.29
C ALA A 111 3.18 0.53 -9.33
N SER A 112 1.99 0.13 -8.91
CA SER A 112 1.57 -1.26 -8.81
C SER A 112 2.41 -2.07 -7.80
N GLY A 113 2.04 -3.23 -7.63
CA GLY A 113 2.55 -4.21 -6.69
C GLY A 113 1.39 -5.09 -6.31
N SER A 114 1.65 -6.32 -5.99
CA SER A 114 0.60 -7.27 -5.64
C SER A 114 0.96 -8.02 -4.37
N PHE A 115 -0.07 -8.48 -3.68
CA PHE A 115 0.08 -9.41 -2.57
C PHE A 115 -1.00 -10.48 -2.64
N SER A 116 -0.72 -11.59 -2.02
CA SER A 116 -1.64 -12.70 -1.84
C SER A 116 -1.58 -13.20 -0.41
N VAL A 117 -2.71 -13.66 0.11
CA VAL A 117 -2.83 -14.17 1.48
C VAL A 117 -3.35 -15.57 1.45
N ALA A 118 -2.64 -16.49 2.06
CA ALA A 118 -3.06 -17.87 2.27
C ALA A 118 -4.05 -18.00 3.45
N LYS A 119 -4.82 -19.09 3.50
CA LYS A 119 -5.78 -19.35 4.59
C LYS A 119 -5.15 -19.33 5.98
N ASN A 120 -3.89 -19.72 6.11
CA ASN A 120 -3.14 -19.68 7.37
C ASN A 120 -2.54 -18.31 7.73
N GLY A 121 -2.85 -17.25 6.93
CA GLY A 121 -2.35 -15.90 7.16
C GLY A 121 -0.94 -15.62 6.62
N THR A 122 -0.31 -16.58 5.94
CA THR A 122 0.94 -16.32 5.21
C THR A 122 0.68 -15.36 4.06
N ILE A 123 1.51 -14.31 3.96
CA ILE A 123 1.42 -13.29 2.91
C ILE A 123 2.63 -13.44 2.02
N VAL A 124 2.43 -13.43 0.71
CA VAL A 124 3.48 -13.23 -0.30
C VAL A 124 3.20 -11.94 -1.03
N TYR A 125 4.22 -11.15 -1.29
CA TYR A 125 4.07 -9.88 -2.00
C TYR A 125 5.28 -9.57 -2.87
N THR A 126 5.08 -8.72 -3.87
CA THR A 126 6.16 -8.19 -4.71
C THR A 126 6.89 -7.10 -3.93
N HIS A 127 8.16 -7.32 -3.64
CA HIS A 127 9.01 -6.38 -2.91
C HIS A 127 9.95 -5.68 -3.87
N THR A 128 10.07 -4.36 -3.78
CA THR A 128 10.97 -3.57 -4.62
C THR A 128 11.81 -2.59 -3.79
N ARG A 129 12.90 -2.13 -4.35
CA ARG A 129 13.73 -1.04 -3.84
C ARG A 129 14.10 -0.14 -5.02
N PRO A 130 14.50 1.12 -4.80
CA PRO A 130 14.89 2.01 -5.89
C PRO A 130 15.98 1.42 -6.81
N GLU A 131 16.89 0.63 -6.23
CA GLU A 131 18.02 0.02 -6.94
C GLU A 131 17.71 -1.38 -7.49
N TYR A 132 16.58 -2.00 -7.09
CA TYR A 132 16.25 -3.38 -7.45
C TYR A 132 14.82 -3.51 -7.95
N PRO A 133 14.61 -4.20 -9.09
CA PRO A 133 13.29 -4.61 -9.55
C PRO A 133 12.61 -5.54 -8.54
N SER A 134 11.38 -5.95 -8.84
CA SER A 134 10.61 -6.80 -7.94
C SER A 134 11.26 -8.15 -7.68
N GLU A 135 11.28 -8.49 -6.42
CA GLU A 135 11.50 -9.82 -5.88
C GLU A 135 10.25 -10.27 -5.13
N LEU A 136 10.13 -11.54 -4.82
CA LEU A 136 9.08 -12.03 -3.93
C LEU A 136 9.55 -12.04 -2.48
N ALA A 137 8.70 -11.54 -1.60
CA ALA A 137 8.89 -11.59 -0.17
C ALA A 137 7.73 -12.30 0.53
N VAL A 138 8.01 -12.97 1.63
CA VAL A 138 7.02 -13.69 2.45
C VAL A 138 6.97 -13.14 3.87
N ILE A 139 5.77 -13.04 4.42
CA ILE A 139 5.51 -12.77 5.84
C ILE A 139 4.74 -13.96 6.41
N LYS A 140 5.24 -14.52 7.51
CA LYS A 140 4.55 -15.55 8.29
C LYS A 140 4.20 -15.00 9.67
N ASP A 141 3.01 -15.34 10.16
CA ASP A 141 2.56 -14.97 11.51
C ASP A 141 2.60 -13.47 11.82
N LYS A 142 2.40 -12.63 10.80
CA LYS A 142 2.47 -11.16 10.89
C LYS A 142 3.81 -10.65 11.47
N LYS A 143 4.88 -11.41 11.26
CA LYS A 143 6.25 -11.07 11.68
C LYS A 143 7.03 -10.38 10.57
N SER A 144 8.33 -10.36 10.67
CA SER A 144 9.22 -9.76 9.68
C SER A 144 9.12 -10.41 8.30
N SER A 145 9.27 -9.59 7.28
CA SER A 145 9.34 -10.00 5.90
C SER A 145 10.70 -10.66 5.58
N LYS A 146 10.67 -11.68 4.72
CA LYS A 146 11.87 -12.34 4.18
C LYS A 146 11.76 -12.44 2.66
N LEU A 147 12.81 -12.03 1.93
CA LEU A 147 12.92 -12.29 0.50
C LEU A 147 13.03 -13.79 0.25
N ILE A 148 12.35 -14.30 -0.77
CA ILE A 148 12.34 -15.71 -1.17
C ILE A 148 12.81 -15.93 -2.60
N THR A 149 13.05 -14.86 -3.35
CA THR A 149 13.68 -14.89 -4.68
C THR A 149 14.89 -13.97 -4.71
N ASN A 150 15.76 -14.18 -5.70
CA ASN A 150 16.93 -13.37 -5.98
C ASN A 150 17.19 -13.37 -7.49
N LEU A 151 16.19 -12.90 -8.25
CA LEU A 151 16.14 -13.02 -9.72
C LEU A 151 17.04 -12.03 -10.45
N ASN A 152 17.44 -10.96 -9.79
CA ASN A 152 18.15 -9.85 -10.40
C ASN A 152 19.64 -9.79 -10.02
N GLU A 153 20.12 -10.68 -9.15
CA GLU A 153 21.47 -10.64 -8.59
C GLU A 153 22.56 -10.90 -9.64
N ASP A 154 22.31 -11.79 -10.59
CA ASP A 154 23.24 -12.14 -11.67
C ASP A 154 23.66 -10.93 -12.51
N LEU A 155 22.75 -10.00 -12.73
CA LEU A 155 22.97 -8.74 -13.43
C LEU A 155 23.43 -7.63 -12.48
N LEU A 156 22.71 -7.40 -11.39
CA LEU A 156 22.87 -6.21 -10.56
C LEU A 156 24.08 -6.28 -9.64
N SER A 157 24.54 -7.48 -9.24
CA SER A 157 25.78 -7.64 -8.47
C SER A 157 27.03 -7.15 -9.20
N ARG A 158 26.97 -7.06 -10.53
CA ARG A 158 28.07 -6.58 -11.39
C ARG A 158 27.95 -5.09 -11.76
N LYS A 159 26.97 -4.38 -11.19
CA LYS A 159 26.71 -2.96 -11.48
C LYS A 159 26.90 -2.13 -10.24
N VAL A 160 27.46 -0.94 -10.41
CA VAL A 160 27.44 0.10 -9.39
C VAL A 160 26.27 1.02 -9.73
N LEU A 161 25.24 0.95 -8.92
CA LEU A 161 24.02 1.74 -9.11
C LEU A 161 24.11 3.05 -8.32
N GLY A 162 23.33 4.03 -8.74
CA GLY A 162 23.13 5.25 -7.98
C GLY A 162 22.43 4.97 -6.67
N LYS A 163 22.71 5.76 -5.64
CA LYS A 163 22.07 5.64 -4.33
C LYS A 163 20.88 6.58 -4.24
N THR A 164 19.72 6.05 -3.87
CA THR A 164 18.52 6.86 -3.59
C THR A 164 18.44 7.18 -2.10
N GLU A 165 18.27 8.44 -1.78
CA GLU A 165 18.14 8.92 -0.39
C GLU A 165 16.83 9.70 -0.23
N GLU A 166 16.12 9.43 0.86
CA GLU A 166 14.98 10.22 1.28
C GLU A 166 15.47 11.52 1.92
N VAL A 167 14.96 12.66 1.47
CA VAL A 167 15.27 13.97 2.00
C VAL A 167 14.01 14.69 2.44
N TRP A 168 14.10 15.43 3.55
CA TRP A 168 13.02 16.24 4.07
C TRP A 168 13.46 17.69 4.21
N TYR A 169 12.66 18.60 3.71
CA TYR A 169 12.89 20.03 3.90
C TYR A 169 11.59 20.74 4.29
N THR A 170 11.73 21.95 4.79
CA THR A 170 10.58 22.77 5.20
C THR A 170 10.29 23.78 4.09
N SER A 171 9.04 23.81 3.62
CA SER A 171 8.56 24.82 2.69
C SER A 171 8.76 26.21 3.28
N SER A 172 9.39 27.10 2.54
CA SER A 172 9.55 28.51 2.95
C SER A 172 8.24 29.30 2.84
N PHE A 173 7.26 28.77 2.10
CA PHE A 173 5.98 29.43 1.88
C PHE A 173 5.00 29.21 3.04
N ASP A 174 4.86 27.98 3.53
CA ASP A 174 3.80 27.60 4.49
C ASP A 174 4.31 26.76 5.66
N GLY A 175 5.62 26.53 5.78
CA GLY A 175 6.23 25.78 6.87
C GLY A 175 5.99 24.27 6.84
N ARG A 176 5.33 23.73 5.82
CA ARG A 176 5.06 22.29 5.70
C ARG A 176 6.33 21.50 5.42
N LYS A 177 6.39 20.31 5.95
CA LYS A 177 7.43 19.33 5.60
C LYS A 177 7.16 18.75 4.22
N ILE A 178 8.16 18.85 3.35
CA ILE A 178 8.14 18.31 1.99
C ILE A 178 9.11 17.15 1.92
N GLN A 179 8.63 16.02 1.43
CA GLN A 179 9.42 14.83 1.14
C GLN A 179 9.96 14.91 -0.28
N GLY A 180 11.23 14.61 -0.46
CA GLY A 180 11.87 14.46 -1.75
C GLY A 180 12.74 13.21 -1.78
N TRP A 181 13.16 12.83 -2.99
CA TRP A 181 14.05 11.71 -3.22
C TRP A 181 15.24 12.22 -4.04
N LEU A 182 16.43 12.01 -3.52
CA LEU A 182 17.68 12.40 -4.17
C LEU A 182 18.35 11.13 -4.70
N VAL A 183 18.50 11.04 -6.02
CA VAL A 183 19.26 9.96 -6.65
C VAL A 183 20.67 10.46 -6.94
N LYS A 184 21.64 9.94 -6.21
CA LYS A 184 23.06 10.25 -6.39
C LYS A 184 23.65 9.37 -7.50
N PRO A 185 24.51 9.89 -8.37
CA PRO A 185 25.15 9.07 -9.40
C PRO A 185 26.05 7.99 -8.79
N PRO A 186 26.37 6.92 -9.53
CA PRO A 186 27.44 5.99 -9.14
C PRO A 186 28.74 6.75 -8.83
N PHE A 187 29.47 6.31 -7.82
CA PHE A 187 30.72 6.93 -7.37
C PHE A 187 30.58 8.40 -6.93
N TYR A 188 29.42 8.78 -6.39
CA TYR A 188 29.18 10.13 -5.87
C TYR A 188 30.27 10.55 -4.85
N ASP A 189 30.84 11.73 -5.09
CA ASP A 189 31.81 12.38 -4.18
C ASP A 189 31.20 13.70 -3.68
N SER A 190 30.94 13.79 -2.37
CA SER A 190 30.33 14.98 -1.76
C SER A 190 31.16 16.26 -1.88
N ARG A 191 32.44 16.17 -2.25
CA ARG A 191 33.35 17.31 -2.48
C ARG A 191 33.21 17.88 -3.89
N LYS A 192 32.50 17.21 -4.78
CA LYS A 192 32.28 17.65 -6.17
C LYS A 192 30.90 18.26 -6.33
N LYS A 193 30.77 19.16 -7.27
CA LYS A 193 29.48 19.70 -7.72
C LYS A 193 28.95 18.86 -8.88
N TYR A 194 27.67 18.60 -8.86
CA TYR A 194 26.95 17.86 -9.90
C TYR A 194 25.80 18.71 -10.44
N PRO A 195 25.46 18.59 -11.73
CA PRO A 195 24.24 19.20 -12.24
C PRO A 195 23.02 18.56 -11.56
N LEU A 196 22.03 19.36 -11.27
CA LEU A 196 20.72 18.89 -10.82
C LEU A 196 19.79 18.80 -12.02
N LEU A 197 19.17 17.62 -12.22
CA LEU A 197 18.21 17.34 -13.29
C LEU A 197 16.79 17.35 -12.72
#